data_cb531580e8b6b2784a883710d8033b0e
#
_entry.id   cb531580e8b6b2784a883710d8033b0e
#
_cell.length_a   1.000
_cell.length_b   1.000
_cell.length_c   1.000
_cell.angle_alpha   90.00
_cell.angle_beta   90.00
_cell.angle_gamma   90.00
#
_symmetry.space_group_name_H-M   'P 1'
#
loop_
_entity.id
_entity.type
_entity.pdbx_description
1 polymer ?
#
loop_
_entity_poly.entity_id
_entity_poly.type
_entity_poly.pdbx_seq_one_letter_code
_entity_poly.pdbx_strand_id
1 'polypeptide(L)'
;PSCIMNQSLRAKLYESSIKACKAVNYVGAGTIEYLVDNDMNYYFMEMNTRIQVEHPVTEMVFGLDLIKNQILSHAQIPLPNWMKDIKIRGHAIECRVNAEDPSKSFMPSPGTISSFHMPGGNGIRVDTHAYAGYFVPQFYDSMIAKIIVHAPTRKEAIYRMSGALDECVVEGIKTTIPFLK
;
A
#
# COMPACT_ATOMS: atom_id res chain seq x y z
N PRO A 1 3.19 -3.36 10.02
CA PRO A 1 2.52 -2.79 11.19
C PRO A 1 3.49 -1.95 12.02
N SER A 2 2.94 -1.05 12.86
CA SER A 2 3.74 -0.29 13.83
C SER A 2 4.52 -1.23 14.76
N CYS A 3 5.71 -0.81 15.18
CA CYS A 3 6.57 -1.57 16.10
C CYS A 3 5.96 -1.73 17.51
N ILE A 4 5.01 -0.85 17.90
CA ILE A 4 4.30 -0.92 19.18
C ILE A 4 3.14 -1.92 19.17
N MET A 5 2.76 -2.43 17.99
CA MET A 5 1.59 -3.29 17.84
C MET A 5 1.82 -4.67 18.49
N ASN A 6 1.05 -4.97 19.54
CA ASN A 6 0.96 -6.28 20.16
C ASN A 6 -0.40 -6.94 19.88
N GLN A 7 -0.56 -8.21 20.28
CA GLN A 7 -1.79 -8.96 20.02
C GLN A 7 -3.02 -8.37 20.73
N SER A 8 -2.87 -7.89 21.97
CA SER A 8 -3.96 -7.31 22.75
C SER A 8 -4.48 -6.02 22.10
N LEU A 9 -3.57 -5.09 21.76
CA LEU A 9 -3.94 -3.85 21.07
C LEU A 9 -4.59 -4.13 19.71
N ARG A 10 -4.02 -5.06 18.94
CA ARG A 10 -4.59 -5.47 17.65
C ARG A 10 -6.02 -5.98 17.79
N ALA A 11 -6.29 -6.83 18.76
CA ALA A 11 -7.64 -7.36 18.99
C ALA A 11 -8.63 -6.23 19.33
N LYS A 12 -8.24 -5.30 20.20
CA LYS A 12 -9.06 -4.14 20.57
C LYS A 12 -9.38 -3.25 19.36
N LEU A 13 -8.36 -2.95 18.52
CA LEU A 13 -8.54 -2.14 17.31
C LEU A 13 -9.48 -2.83 16.31
N TYR A 14 -9.33 -4.14 16.11
CA TYR A 14 -10.21 -4.91 15.23
C TYR A 14 -11.66 -4.92 15.73
N GLU A 15 -11.87 -5.18 17.03
CA GLU A 15 -13.21 -5.15 17.62
C GLU A 15 -13.86 -3.78 17.49
N SER A 16 -13.13 -2.71 17.79
CA SER A 16 -13.59 -1.33 17.66
C SER A 16 -13.96 -1.01 16.22
N SER A 17 -13.11 -1.38 15.26
CA SER A 17 -13.35 -1.16 13.83
C SER A 17 -14.59 -1.90 13.33
N ILE A 18 -14.75 -3.17 13.69
CA ILE A 18 -15.92 -3.98 13.33
C ILE A 18 -17.19 -3.36 13.92
N LYS A 19 -17.14 -2.93 15.19
CA LYS A 19 -18.27 -2.30 15.87
C LYS A 19 -18.68 -0.99 15.19
N ALA A 20 -17.70 -0.15 14.83
CA ALA A 20 -17.95 1.10 14.11
C ALA A 20 -18.59 0.85 12.74
N CYS A 21 -18.05 -0.07 11.94
CA CYS A 21 -18.61 -0.42 10.63
C CYS A 21 -20.03 -0.98 10.72
N LYS A 22 -20.30 -1.84 11.72
CA LYS A 22 -21.66 -2.39 11.94
C LYS A 22 -22.66 -1.31 12.34
N ALA A 23 -22.25 -0.33 13.15
CA ALA A 23 -23.14 0.74 13.63
C ALA A 23 -23.68 1.61 12.49
N VAL A 24 -22.93 1.72 11.37
CA VAL A 24 -23.32 2.50 10.19
C VAL A 24 -23.69 1.63 8.99
N ASN A 25 -23.83 0.31 9.16
CA ASN A 25 -24.09 -0.65 8.09
C ASN A 25 -23.13 -0.49 6.91
N TYR A 26 -21.83 -0.30 7.19
CA TYR A 26 -20.83 -0.07 6.17
C TYR A 26 -20.62 -1.30 5.29
N VAL A 27 -20.62 -1.08 3.97
CA VAL A 27 -20.37 -2.11 2.95
C VAL A 27 -19.21 -1.66 2.07
N GLY A 28 -18.27 -2.55 1.81
CA GLY A 28 -17.11 -2.30 0.95
C GLY A 28 -15.77 -2.32 1.70
N ALA A 29 -14.70 -2.00 0.98
CA ALA A 29 -13.38 -1.82 1.57
C ALA A 29 -13.26 -0.43 2.23
N GLY A 30 -12.60 -0.37 3.38
CA GLY A 30 -12.34 0.87 4.09
C GLY A 30 -11.19 0.71 5.07
N THR A 31 -10.67 1.82 5.53
CA THR A 31 -9.61 1.87 6.53
C THR A 31 -10.04 2.77 7.67
N ILE A 32 -9.92 2.27 8.90
CA ILE A 32 -10.09 3.07 10.11
C ILE A 32 -8.72 3.37 10.69
N GLU A 33 -8.46 4.64 10.96
CA GLU A 33 -7.22 5.13 11.50
C GLU A 33 -7.37 5.49 12.97
N TYR A 34 -6.35 5.14 13.76
CA TYR A 34 -6.32 5.37 15.21
C TYR A 34 -5.00 6.03 15.61
N LEU A 35 -5.07 6.94 16.56
CA LEU A 35 -3.92 7.39 17.34
C LEU A 35 -3.75 6.46 18.53
N VAL A 36 -2.50 6.13 18.86
CA VAL A 36 -2.17 5.31 20.04
C VAL A 36 -1.16 6.07 20.88
N ASP A 37 -1.46 6.25 22.16
CA ASP A 37 -0.56 6.90 23.10
C ASP A 37 0.47 5.92 23.72
N ASN A 38 1.36 6.44 24.56
CA ASN A 38 2.41 5.65 25.21
C ASN A 38 1.86 4.60 26.20
N ASP A 39 0.64 4.81 26.72
CA ASP A 39 -0.05 3.91 27.64
C ASP A 39 -0.89 2.86 26.89
N MET A 40 -0.76 2.78 25.57
CA MET A 40 -1.52 1.86 24.69
C MET A 40 -3.02 2.14 24.68
N ASN A 41 -3.47 3.34 25.05
CA ASN A 41 -4.82 3.79 24.75
C ASN A 41 -4.91 4.16 23.28
N TYR A 42 -6.08 3.93 22.68
CA TYR A 42 -6.29 4.24 21.28
C TYR A 42 -7.51 5.15 21.10
N TYR A 43 -7.39 6.05 20.13
CA TYR A 43 -8.39 7.07 19.83
C TYR A 43 -8.72 7.01 18.35
N PHE A 44 -10.01 6.97 18.03
CA PHE A 44 -10.48 7.04 16.65
C PHE A 44 -10.05 8.38 16.02
N MET A 45 -9.44 8.35 14.88
CA MET A 45 -9.05 9.53 14.13
C MET A 45 -10.01 9.76 12.96
N GLU A 46 -10.04 8.84 12.00
CA GLU A 46 -10.94 8.92 10.85
C GLU A 46 -11.25 7.56 10.25
N MET A 47 -12.23 7.53 9.35
CA MET A 47 -12.49 6.40 8.48
C MET A 47 -12.43 6.83 7.01
N ASN A 48 -11.54 6.21 6.27
CA ASN A 48 -11.50 6.34 4.82
C ASN A 48 -12.45 5.30 4.20
N THR A 49 -13.60 5.77 3.69
CA THR A 49 -14.66 4.91 3.13
C THR A 49 -14.39 4.52 1.66
N ARG A 50 -13.18 4.15 1.36
CA ARG A 50 -12.67 3.80 0.04
C ARG A 50 -11.47 2.87 0.17
N ILE A 51 -11.08 2.27 -0.97
CA ILE A 51 -9.77 1.62 -1.07
C ILE A 51 -8.66 2.67 -0.93
N GLN A 52 -7.56 2.34 -0.28
CA GLN A 52 -6.37 3.20 -0.17
C GLN A 52 -5.28 2.78 -1.14
N VAL A 53 -4.33 3.69 -1.41
CA VAL A 53 -3.20 3.43 -2.32
C VAL A 53 -2.38 2.25 -1.85
N GLU A 54 -2.17 2.12 -0.53
CA GLU A 54 -1.35 1.09 0.13
C GLU A 54 -2.06 -0.25 0.38
N HIS A 55 -3.27 -0.46 -0.18
CA HIS A 55 -3.98 -1.75 -0.06
C HIS A 55 -3.14 -2.98 -0.48
N PRO A 56 -2.19 -2.89 -1.44
CA PRO A 56 -1.37 -4.02 -1.83
C PRO A 56 -0.56 -4.65 -0.70
N VAL A 57 -0.15 -3.87 0.32
CA VAL A 57 0.53 -4.42 1.51
C VAL A 57 -0.36 -5.43 2.23
N THR A 58 -1.64 -5.10 2.40
CA THR A 58 -2.63 -6.01 3.00
C THR A 58 -2.86 -7.23 2.12
N GLU A 59 -3.00 -7.03 0.81
CA GLU A 59 -3.20 -8.13 -0.15
C GLU A 59 -2.05 -9.12 -0.10
N MET A 60 -0.81 -8.64 -0.07
CA MET A 60 0.39 -9.50 -0.04
C MET A 60 0.52 -10.31 1.24
N VAL A 61 0.22 -9.72 2.42
CA VAL A 61 0.38 -10.44 3.70
C VAL A 61 -0.78 -11.38 4.02
N PHE A 62 -1.95 -11.17 3.42
CA PHE A 62 -3.13 -12.02 3.62
C PHE A 62 -3.41 -12.97 2.44
N GLY A 63 -2.81 -12.74 1.27
CA GLY A 63 -3.05 -13.54 0.07
C GLY A 63 -4.48 -13.38 -0.47
N LEU A 64 -4.99 -12.15 -0.50
CA LEU A 64 -6.34 -11.84 -0.97
C LEU A 64 -6.32 -10.66 -1.96
N ASP A 65 -7.41 -10.50 -2.70
CA ASP A 65 -7.65 -9.41 -3.64
C ASP A 65 -8.75 -8.50 -3.06
N LEU A 66 -8.35 -7.35 -2.51
CA LEU A 66 -9.28 -6.39 -1.89
C LEU A 66 -10.19 -5.73 -2.92
N ILE A 67 -9.67 -5.43 -4.11
CA ILE A 67 -10.47 -4.80 -5.18
C ILE A 67 -11.59 -5.73 -5.62
N LYS A 68 -11.26 -6.99 -5.90
CA LYS A 68 -12.27 -8.02 -6.24
C LYS A 68 -13.31 -8.16 -5.13
N ASN A 69 -12.87 -8.29 -3.88
CA ASN A 69 -13.77 -8.48 -2.75
C ASN A 69 -14.64 -7.24 -2.48
N GLN A 70 -14.14 -6.03 -2.72
CA GLN A 70 -14.94 -4.82 -2.68
C GLN A 70 -16.07 -4.85 -3.72
N ILE A 71 -15.77 -5.25 -4.96
CA ILE A 71 -16.76 -5.39 -6.03
C ILE A 71 -17.83 -6.43 -5.64
N LEU A 72 -17.41 -7.59 -5.15
CA LEU A 72 -18.32 -8.65 -4.69
C LEU A 72 -19.23 -8.16 -3.56
N SER A 73 -18.68 -7.45 -2.57
CA SER A 73 -19.45 -6.89 -1.46
C SER A 73 -20.54 -5.92 -1.92
N HIS A 74 -20.22 -5.02 -2.86
CA HIS A 74 -21.21 -4.08 -3.42
C HIS A 74 -22.23 -4.79 -4.30
N ALA A 75 -21.89 -5.88 -4.96
CA ALA A 75 -22.82 -6.75 -5.67
C ALA A 75 -23.66 -7.64 -4.75
N GLN A 76 -23.55 -7.48 -3.42
CA GLN A 76 -24.22 -8.28 -2.40
C GLN A 76 -23.88 -9.79 -2.47
N ILE A 77 -22.74 -10.16 -3.05
CA ILE A 77 -22.24 -11.51 -3.10
C ILE A 77 -21.47 -11.80 -1.80
N PRO A 78 -21.84 -12.86 -1.06
CA PRO A 78 -21.17 -13.19 0.19
C PRO A 78 -19.67 -13.43 0.01
N LEU A 79 -18.86 -12.89 0.91
CA LEU A 79 -17.43 -13.18 0.94
C LEU A 79 -17.18 -14.67 1.23
N PRO A 80 -16.15 -15.27 0.63
CA PRO A 80 -15.80 -16.68 0.85
C PRO A 80 -15.55 -16.99 2.33
N ASN A 81 -16.01 -18.15 2.79
CA ASN A 81 -15.88 -18.53 4.21
C ASN A 81 -14.42 -18.60 4.69
N TRP A 82 -13.47 -18.96 3.82
CA TRP A 82 -12.05 -19.02 4.19
C TRP A 82 -11.48 -17.67 4.62
N MET A 83 -12.12 -16.56 4.25
CA MET A 83 -11.68 -15.21 4.67
C MET A 83 -11.90 -14.94 6.17
N LYS A 84 -12.70 -15.77 6.87
CA LYS A 84 -12.91 -15.62 8.31
C LYS A 84 -11.70 -16.03 9.14
N ASP A 85 -10.84 -16.89 8.59
CA ASP A 85 -9.70 -17.50 9.29
C ASP A 85 -8.35 -17.14 8.66
N ILE A 86 -8.32 -16.06 7.86
CA ILE A 86 -7.07 -15.62 7.22
C ILE A 86 -6.07 -15.13 8.28
N LYS A 87 -4.81 -15.46 8.05
CA LYS A 87 -3.69 -15.09 8.94
C LYS A 87 -2.66 -14.28 8.18
N ILE A 88 -2.03 -13.35 8.89
CA ILE A 88 -0.89 -12.60 8.36
C ILE A 88 0.25 -13.58 8.08
N ARG A 89 0.81 -13.50 6.85
CA ARG A 89 1.96 -14.28 6.40
C ARG A 89 3.08 -13.33 6.02
N GLY A 90 4.23 -13.45 6.69
CA GLY A 90 5.40 -12.65 6.39
C GLY A 90 5.21 -11.16 6.65
N HIS A 91 5.90 -10.37 5.85
CA HIS A 91 5.96 -8.92 5.92
C HIS A 91 5.99 -8.32 4.53
N ALA A 92 5.22 -7.26 4.29
CA ALA A 92 5.22 -6.53 3.03
C ALA A 92 5.60 -5.06 3.25
N ILE A 93 6.25 -4.47 2.26
CA ILE A 93 6.60 -3.06 2.20
C ILE A 93 6.17 -2.54 0.83
N GLU A 94 5.57 -1.36 0.79
CA GLU A 94 5.25 -0.63 -0.44
C GLU A 94 6.05 0.66 -0.51
N CYS A 95 6.62 0.94 -1.67
CA CYS A 95 7.20 2.23 -2.02
C CYS A 95 6.39 2.85 -3.16
N ARG A 96 5.93 4.08 -2.97
CA ARG A 96 5.31 4.88 -4.02
C ARG A 96 6.40 5.59 -4.81
N VAL A 97 6.45 5.33 -6.11
CA VAL A 97 7.36 6.02 -7.04
C VAL A 97 6.61 7.17 -7.65
N ASN A 98 7.00 8.39 -7.26
CA ASN A 98 6.40 9.63 -7.73
C ASN A 98 7.34 10.33 -8.72
N ALA A 99 6.76 11.02 -9.71
CA ALA A 99 7.45 11.93 -10.62
C ALA A 99 7.74 13.25 -9.92
N GLU A 100 8.68 13.24 -8.98
CA GLU A 100 9.08 14.36 -8.12
C GLU A 100 10.59 14.43 -7.97
N ASP A 101 11.12 15.63 -7.77
CA ASP A 101 12.55 15.89 -7.55
C ASP A 101 12.86 16.04 -6.06
N PRO A 102 13.42 15.03 -5.38
CA PRO A 102 13.77 15.10 -3.96
C PRO A 102 14.80 16.22 -3.66
N SER A 103 15.65 16.57 -4.62
CA SER A 103 16.66 17.63 -4.45
C SER A 103 16.05 19.03 -4.44
N LYS A 104 14.79 19.16 -4.90
CA LYS A 104 14.02 20.41 -4.98
C LYS A 104 12.74 20.33 -4.13
N SER A 105 12.87 19.86 -2.90
CA SER A 105 11.74 19.74 -1.96
C SER A 105 10.53 18.97 -2.53
N PHE A 106 10.80 17.89 -3.28
CA PHE A 106 9.79 17.04 -3.93
C PHE A 106 8.89 17.81 -4.92
N MET A 107 9.46 18.82 -5.61
CA MET A 107 8.73 19.53 -6.66
C MET A 107 8.32 18.53 -7.76
N PRO A 108 7.06 18.59 -8.26
CA PRO A 108 6.61 17.75 -9.38
C PRO A 108 7.54 17.86 -10.60
N SER A 109 7.79 16.72 -11.24
CA SER A 109 8.63 16.60 -12.43
C SER A 109 7.83 16.03 -13.61
N PRO A 110 6.90 16.82 -14.19
CA PRO A 110 6.15 16.38 -15.36
C PRO A 110 7.09 16.25 -16.58
N GLY A 111 6.72 15.42 -17.54
CA GLY A 111 7.51 15.19 -18.75
C GLY A 111 7.32 13.81 -19.33
N THR A 112 8.04 13.52 -20.41
CA THR A 112 7.99 12.22 -21.08
C THR A 112 9.02 11.27 -20.50
N ILE A 113 8.58 10.09 -20.10
CA ILE A 113 9.47 9.00 -19.67
C ILE A 113 10.17 8.42 -20.90
N SER A 114 11.49 8.54 -20.98
CA SER A 114 12.27 8.03 -22.11
C SER A 114 12.64 6.55 -21.93
N SER A 115 12.95 6.12 -20.70
CA SER A 115 13.20 4.73 -20.33
C SER A 115 12.40 4.35 -19.10
N PHE A 116 11.83 3.15 -19.12
CA PHE A 116 11.02 2.63 -18.01
C PHE A 116 11.28 1.14 -17.84
N HIS A 117 12.02 0.80 -16.78
CA HIS A 117 12.27 -0.58 -16.39
C HIS A 117 11.90 -0.77 -14.92
N MET A 118 11.00 -1.70 -14.65
CA MET A 118 10.55 -2.02 -13.31
C MET A 118 11.10 -3.37 -12.85
N PRO A 119 11.35 -3.53 -11.54
CA PRO A 119 11.88 -4.78 -11.00
C PRO A 119 10.87 -5.92 -11.11
N GLY A 120 11.40 -7.13 -11.08
CA GLY A 120 10.58 -8.35 -11.11
C GLY A 120 11.15 -9.45 -10.21
N GLY A 121 10.48 -10.60 -10.20
CA GLY A 121 10.93 -11.78 -9.47
C GLY A 121 10.06 -12.15 -8.28
N ASN A 122 10.52 -13.17 -7.53
CA ASN A 122 9.75 -13.74 -6.43
C ASN A 122 9.53 -12.74 -5.30
N GLY A 123 8.27 -12.51 -4.95
CA GLY A 123 7.88 -11.60 -3.88
C GLY A 123 8.00 -10.12 -4.23
N ILE A 124 8.06 -9.78 -5.52
CA ILE A 124 7.98 -8.41 -6.05
C ILE A 124 6.71 -8.28 -6.88
N ARG A 125 5.95 -7.22 -6.61
CA ARG A 125 4.79 -6.79 -7.37
C ARG A 125 4.96 -5.34 -7.75
N VAL A 126 4.63 -5.00 -8.98
CA VAL A 126 4.60 -3.60 -9.45
C VAL A 126 3.20 -3.29 -9.97
N ASP A 127 2.59 -2.25 -9.43
CA ASP A 127 1.34 -1.68 -9.92
C ASP A 127 1.67 -0.35 -10.59
N THR A 128 1.49 -0.27 -11.90
CA THR A 128 1.82 0.94 -12.68
C THR A 128 0.90 1.10 -13.88
N HIS A 129 0.68 2.32 -14.28
CA HIS A 129 0.07 2.71 -15.56
C HIS A 129 1.10 3.32 -16.52
N ALA A 130 2.32 3.60 -16.03
CA ALA A 130 3.36 4.24 -16.81
C ALA A 130 4.15 3.23 -17.67
N TYR A 131 4.76 3.73 -18.74
CA TYR A 131 5.57 2.98 -19.70
C TYR A 131 6.54 3.92 -20.41
N ALA A 132 7.51 3.41 -21.14
CA ALA A 132 8.40 4.22 -21.96
C ALA A 132 7.60 4.97 -23.04
N GLY A 133 7.76 6.30 -23.11
CA GLY A 133 6.96 7.18 -23.96
C GLY A 133 5.74 7.80 -23.27
N TYR A 134 5.38 7.36 -22.04
CA TYR A 134 4.29 7.98 -21.29
C TYR A 134 4.61 9.40 -20.89
N PHE A 135 3.67 10.32 -21.11
CA PHE A 135 3.78 11.71 -20.65
C PHE A 135 3.12 11.89 -19.29
N VAL A 136 3.89 12.23 -18.27
CA VAL A 136 3.40 12.51 -16.92
C VAL A 136 2.85 13.95 -16.90
N PRO A 137 1.53 14.14 -16.73
CA PRO A 137 0.91 15.45 -16.75
C PRO A 137 1.15 16.22 -15.44
N GLN A 138 1.14 17.54 -15.51
CA GLN A 138 1.32 18.42 -14.34
C GLN A 138 0.05 18.65 -13.53
N PHE A 139 -1.12 18.19 -14.01
CA PHE A 139 -2.44 18.52 -13.45
C PHE A 139 -3.02 17.44 -12.53
N TYR A 140 -2.34 16.30 -12.43
CA TYR A 140 -2.78 15.14 -11.64
C TYR A 140 -1.70 14.72 -10.65
N ASP A 141 -2.02 13.69 -9.85
CA ASP A 141 -1.07 13.09 -8.93
C ASP A 141 0.22 12.66 -9.64
N SER A 142 1.36 12.86 -8.98
CA SER A 142 2.69 12.54 -9.50
C SER A 142 3.04 11.05 -9.45
N MET A 143 2.24 10.20 -8.82
CA MET A 143 2.53 8.78 -8.65
C MET A 143 2.46 8.04 -9.97
N ILE A 144 3.58 7.42 -10.37
CA ILE A 144 3.70 6.66 -11.62
C ILE A 144 3.78 5.15 -11.41
N ALA A 145 4.17 4.71 -10.22
CA ALA A 145 4.21 3.28 -9.88
C ALA A 145 4.15 3.07 -8.37
N LYS A 146 3.74 1.86 -7.98
CA LYS A 146 3.95 1.31 -6.64
C LYS A 146 4.81 0.06 -6.78
N ILE A 147 5.86 -0.04 -5.97
CA ILE A 147 6.66 -1.25 -5.85
C ILE A 147 6.32 -1.87 -4.51
N ILE A 148 5.85 -3.09 -4.51
CA ILE A 148 5.45 -3.83 -3.33
C ILE A 148 6.31 -5.08 -3.23
N VAL A 149 6.92 -5.29 -2.07
CA VAL A 149 7.68 -6.51 -1.79
C VAL A 149 7.05 -7.29 -0.66
N HIS A 150 7.20 -8.61 -0.69
CA HIS A 150 6.77 -9.51 0.36
C HIS A 150 7.88 -10.51 0.66
N ALA A 151 8.15 -10.75 1.96
CA ALA A 151 9.15 -11.70 2.43
C ALA A 151 8.71 -12.33 3.77
N PRO A 152 9.33 -13.44 4.22
CA PRO A 152 9.01 -14.06 5.50
C PRO A 152 9.19 -13.12 6.69
N THR A 153 10.21 -12.25 6.67
CA THR A 153 10.53 -11.33 7.77
C THR A 153 10.61 -9.88 7.28
N ARG A 154 10.49 -8.91 8.22
CA ARG A 154 10.67 -7.49 7.90
C ARG A 154 12.08 -7.20 7.35
N LYS A 155 13.11 -7.82 7.92
CA LYS A 155 14.49 -7.64 7.48
C LYS A 155 14.68 -8.08 6.03
N GLU A 156 14.16 -9.24 5.66
CA GLU A 156 14.22 -9.73 4.28
C GLU A 156 13.37 -8.87 3.32
N ALA A 157 12.22 -8.35 3.78
CA ALA A 157 11.43 -7.43 2.98
C ALA A 157 12.18 -6.12 2.71
N ILE A 158 12.92 -5.58 3.69
CA ILE A 158 13.78 -4.40 3.49
C ILE A 158 14.87 -4.69 2.45
N TYR A 159 15.59 -5.80 2.57
CA TYR A 159 16.63 -6.17 1.58
C TYR A 159 16.04 -6.36 0.18
N ARG A 160 14.86 -7.00 0.08
CA ARG A 160 14.18 -7.18 -1.20
C ARG A 160 13.75 -5.85 -1.80
N MET A 161 13.26 -4.91 -0.99
CA MET A 161 12.91 -3.57 -1.48
C MET A 161 14.13 -2.80 -1.95
N SER A 162 15.24 -2.85 -1.22
CA SER A 162 16.50 -2.22 -1.64
C SER A 162 16.95 -2.74 -3.01
N GLY A 163 17.00 -4.07 -3.19
CA GLY A 163 17.33 -4.67 -4.49
C GLY A 163 16.34 -4.29 -5.60
N ALA A 164 15.03 -4.29 -5.31
CA ALA A 164 14.02 -3.89 -6.26
C ALA A 164 14.17 -2.42 -6.70
N LEU A 165 14.47 -1.52 -5.76
CA LEU A 165 14.73 -0.11 -6.07
C LEU A 165 16.02 0.08 -6.88
N ASP A 166 17.05 -0.76 -6.67
CA ASP A 166 18.29 -0.71 -7.44
C ASP A 166 18.11 -1.14 -8.91
N GLU A 167 17.17 -2.05 -9.17
CA GLU A 167 16.82 -2.47 -10.52
C GLU A 167 15.93 -1.46 -11.27
N CYS A 168 15.26 -0.53 -10.54
CA CYS A 168 14.39 0.44 -11.18
C CYS A 168 15.15 1.45 -12.04
N VAL A 169 14.73 1.59 -13.29
CA VAL A 169 15.22 2.64 -14.20
C VAL A 169 14.03 3.44 -14.72
N VAL A 170 14.02 4.73 -14.41
CA VAL A 170 13.07 5.71 -14.97
C VAL A 170 13.87 6.93 -15.42
N GLU A 171 13.88 7.18 -16.72
CA GLU A 171 14.60 8.30 -17.32
C GLU A 171 13.65 9.27 -18.03
N GLY A 172 14.12 10.50 -18.28
CA GLY A 172 13.34 11.58 -18.89
C GLY A 172 12.63 12.49 -17.88
N ILE A 173 12.42 12.02 -16.66
CA ILE A 173 11.84 12.77 -15.54
C ILE A 173 12.65 12.52 -14.26
N LYS A 174 12.44 13.34 -13.22
CA LYS A 174 12.93 13.06 -11.87
C LYS A 174 11.91 12.22 -11.12
N THR A 175 12.39 11.33 -10.24
CA THR A 175 11.52 10.47 -9.42
C THR A 175 12.01 10.42 -7.98
N THR A 176 11.14 9.94 -7.09
CA THR A 176 11.48 9.70 -5.67
C THR A 176 12.39 8.48 -5.44
N ILE A 177 12.74 7.68 -6.47
CA ILE A 177 13.59 6.48 -6.32
C ILE A 177 14.88 6.76 -5.55
N PRO A 178 15.66 7.83 -5.82
CA PRO A 178 16.89 8.11 -5.06
C PRO A 178 16.67 8.39 -3.57
N PHE A 179 15.50 8.88 -3.20
CA PHE A 179 15.12 9.13 -1.81
C PHE A 179 14.66 7.85 -1.11
N LEU A 180 14.05 6.91 -1.86
CA LEU A 180 13.51 5.66 -1.32
C LEU A 180 14.61 4.62 -1.02
N LYS A 181 15.79 4.71 -1.66
CA LYS A 181 16.99 3.89 -1.42
C LYS A 181 17.66 4.24 -0.10
#